data_1fbe0b2f58892dfc423d844e0adff018
#
_entry.id   1fbe0b2f58892dfc423d844e0adff018
#
_cell.length_a   1.000
_cell.length_b   1.000
_cell.length_c   1.000
_cell.angle_alpha   90.00
_cell.angle_beta   90.00
_cell.angle_gamma   90.00
#
_symmetry.space_group_name_H-M   'P 1'
#
loop_
_entity.id
_entity.type
_entity.pdbx_description
1 polymer ?
#
loop_
_entity_poly.entity_id
_entity_poly.type
_entity_poly.pdbx_seq_one_letter_code
_entity_poly.pdbx_strand_id
1 'polypeptide(L)'
;VVDGTASSIPAIDLAFEEAALRNVDLVAVHAWSDIDLHNVRGSRDFAWDTVRTRESAALSENFAGHVQDYPDVKVRPVVVADRPAHNLRKHAETAKRLVVGRRGRGGFPGMLLGSTSRTLTHWVSCPLIVVH
;
A
#
# COMPACT_ATOMS: atom_id res chain seq x y z
N VAL A 1 -0.78 -1.08 -2.69
CA VAL A 1 -1.19 0.09 -1.89
C VAL A 1 -2.25 -0.33 -0.91
N VAL A 2 -2.00 -0.02 0.34
CA VAL A 2 -2.98 -0.20 1.42
C VAL A 2 -3.60 1.16 1.67
N ASP A 3 -4.90 1.28 1.49
CA ASP A 3 -5.64 2.53 1.70
C ASP A 3 -6.50 2.52 2.97
N GLY A 4 -6.41 1.43 3.74
CA GLY A 4 -7.18 1.25 4.98
C GLY A 4 -8.66 0.93 4.75
N THR A 5 -9.10 0.72 3.51
CA THR A 5 -10.47 0.30 3.20
C THR A 5 -10.60 -1.22 3.14
N ALA A 6 -11.82 -1.73 3.32
CA ALA A 6 -12.11 -3.16 3.20
C ALA A 6 -11.77 -3.72 1.80
N SER A 7 -11.75 -2.86 0.78
CA SER A 7 -11.38 -3.25 -0.59
C SER A 7 -9.90 -3.59 -0.76
N SER A 8 -9.04 -3.23 0.19
CA SER A 8 -7.62 -3.60 0.17
C SER A 8 -7.34 -4.97 0.80
N ILE A 9 -8.28 -5.55 1.55
CA ILE A 9 -8.08 -6.83 2.26
C ILE A 9 -7.67 -7.97 1.32
N PRO A 10 -8.35 -8.23 0.19
CA PRO A 10 -7.97 -9.31 -0.70
C PRO A 10 -6.55 -9.15 -1.28
N ALA A 11 -6.12 -7.91 -1.50
CA ALA A 11 -4.76 -7.63 -1.97
C ALA A 11 -3.72 -7.87 -0.87
N ILE A 12 -4.06 -7.58 0.38
CA ILE A 12 -3.21 -7.86 1.54
C ILE A 12 -3.06 -9.37 1.73
N ASP A 13 -4.16 -10.12 1.70
CA ASP A 13 -4.16 -11.59 1.83
C ASP A 13 -3.22 -12.21 0.79
N LEU A 14 -3.40 -11.86 -0.47
CA LEU A 14 -2.57 -12.38 -1.55
C LEU A 14 -1.10 -11.94 -1.42
N ALA A 15 -0.84 -10.72 -0.97
CA ALA A 15 0.53 -10.22 -0.80
C ALA A 15 1.30 -11.01 0.28
N PHE A 16 0.65 -11.38 1.38
CA PHE A 16 1.26 -12.24 2.40
C PHE A 16 1.50 -13.65 1.87
N GLU A 17 0.54 -14.25 1.17
CA GLU A 17 0.69 -15.57 0.54
C GLU A 17 1.86 -15.57 -0.45
N GLU A 18 1.95 -14.59 -1.34
CA GLU A 18 3.02 -14.45 -2.32
C GLU A 18 4.40 -14.25 -1.67
N ALA A 19 4.47 -13.46 -0.59
CA ALA A 19 5.71 -13.26 0.15
C ALA A 19 6.17 -14.55 0.85
N ALA A 20 5.26 -15.27 1.46
CA ALA A 20 5.53 -16.55 2.10
C ALA A 20 6.01 -17.62 1.10
N LEU A 21 5.32 -17.76 -0.02
CA LEU A 21 5.68 -18.72 -1.08
C LEU A 21 7.09 -18.47 -1.66
N ARG A 22 7.52 -17.22 -1.69
CA ARG A 22 8.83 -16.84 -2.25
C ARG A 22 9.91 -16.61 -1.22
N ASN A 23 9.57 -16.73 0.05
CA ASN A 23 10.47 -16.48 1.17
C ASN A 23 11.16 -15.11 1.06
N VAL A 24 10.34 -14.07 0.85
CA VAL A 24 10.78 -12.67 0.74
C VAL A 24 10.03 -11.79 1.72
N ASP A 25 10.61 -10.61 1.99
CA ASP A 25 9.96 -9.59 2.81
C ASP A 25 8.76 -8.97 2.06
N LEU A 26 7.78 -8.51 2.82
CA LEU A 26 6.63 -7.76 2.31
C LEU A 26 6.80 -6.27 2.62
N VAL A 27 6.90 -5.45 1.58
CA VAL A 27 6.88 -4.00 1.70
C VAL A 27 5.45 -3.50 1.50
N ALA A 28 4.85 -2.99 2.56
CA ALA A 28 3.48 -2.48 2.53
C ALA A 28 3.48 -0.96 2.39
N VAL A 29 3.17 -0.48 1.20
CA VAL A 29 3.16 0.96 0.89
C VAL A 29 1.77 1.53 1.12
N HIS A 30 1.67 2.49 2.01
CA HIS A 30 0.48 3.30 2.23
C HIS A 30 0.73 4.74 1.75
N ALA A 31 -0.04 5.17 0.78
CA ALA A 31 0.02 6.54 0.29
C ALA A 31 -1.07 7.39 0.95
N TRP A 32 -0.65 8.47 1.54
CA TRP A 32 -1.50 9.41 2.24
C TRP A 32 -1.79 10.61 1.35
N SER A 33 -3.04 11.04 1.22
CA SER A 33 -3.41 12.14 0.34
C SER A 33 -3.48 13.49 1.07
N ASP A 34 -3.17 14.57 0.37
CA ASP A 34 -3.22 15.96 0.87
C ASP A 34 -4.58 16.39 1.46
N ILE A 35 -5.65 15.69 1.14
CA ILE A 35 -6.99 15.99 1.66
C ILE A 35 -7.04 15.83 3.19
N ASP A 36 -6.24 14.91 3.72
CA ASP A 36 -6.15 14.70 5.16
C ASP A 36 -5.20 15.72 5.85
N LEU A 37 -4.29 16.37 5.09
CA LEU A 37 -3.36 17.37 5.57
C LEU A 37 -4.03 18.70 5.94
N HIS A 38 -5.10 19.07 5.28
CA HIS A 38 -5.82 20.31 5.57
C HIS A 38 -6.46 20.36 6.96
N ASN A 39 -6.64 19.20 7.59
CA ASN A 39 -7.18 19.10 8.94
C ASN A 39 -6.09 19.20 10.04
N VAL A 40 -4.82 19.16 9.67
CA VAL A 40 -3.70 19.27 10.61
C VAL A 40 -3.12 20.68 10.55
N ARG A 41 -3.61 21.57 11.40
CA ARG A 41 -3.05 22.93 11.60
C ARG A 41 -1.73 22.81 12.37
N GLY A 42 -0.59 22.94 11.68
CA GLY A 42 0.74 22.92 12.29
C GLY A 42 1.86 23.07 11.25
N SER A 43 3.12 23.23 11.69
CA SER A 43 4.27 23.25 10.79
C SER A 43 4.33 21.90 10.02
N ARG A 44 4.57 21.97 8.72
CA ARG A 44 4.53 20.79 7.82
C ARG A 44 5.37 19.62 8.32
N ASP A 45 6.52 19.86 8.90
CA ASP A 45 7.45 18.80 9.31
C ASP A 45 6.98 18.04 10.56
N PHE A 46 6.50 18.76 11.57
CA PHE A 46 5.98 18.14 12.80
C PHE A 46 4.67 17.38 12.54
N ALA A 47 3.79 17.94 11.75
CA ALA A 47 2.53 17.29 11.36
C ALA A 47 2.80 16.00 10.57
N TRP A 48 3.77 16.00 9.66
CA TRP A 48 4.13 14.85 8.86
C TRP A 48 4.67 13.69 9.69
N ASP A 49 5.59 13.94 10.61
CA ASP A 49 6.13 12.89 11.48
C ASP A 49 5.06 12.26 12.37
N THR A 50 4.15 13.06 12.91
CA THR A 50 3.01 12.57 13.70
C THR A 50 2.08 11.71 12.86
N VAL A 51 1.73 12.14 11.66
CA VAL A 51 0.88 11.40 10.73
C VAL A 51 1.54 10.09 10.32
N ARG A 52 2.80 10.14 9.94
CA ARG A 52 3.54 8.94 9.53
C ARG A 52 3.58 7.89 10.63
N THR A 53 3.84 8.30 11.86
CA THR A 53 3.84 7.40 13.03
C THR A 53 2.46 6.79 13.27
N ARG A 54 1.41 7.58 13.21
CA ARG A 54 0.03 7.14 13.39
C ARG A 54 -0.40 6.16 12.29
N GLU A 55 -0.13 6.49 11.03
CA GLU A 55 -0.49 5.64 9.89
C GLU A 55 0.30 4.34 9.87
N SER A 56 1.57 4.36 10.27
CA SER A 56 2.38 3.14 10.42
C SER A 56 1.83 2.23 11.52
N ALA A 57 1.38 2.79 12.63
CA ALA A 57 0.75 2.02 13.69
C ALA A 57 -0.58 1.40 13.24
N ALA A 58 -1.42 2.16 12.54
CA ALA A 58 -2.68 1.67 11.98
C ALA A 58 -2.47 0.54 10.96
N LEU A 59 -1.45 0.65 10.11
CA LEU A 59 -1.06 -0.42 9.19
C LEU A 59 -0.64 -1.68 9.93
N SER A 60 0.17 -1.54 10.97
CA SER A 60 0.64 -2.67 11.78
C SER A 60 -0.52 -3.38 12.46
N GLU A 61 -1.52 -2.65 12.95
CA GLU A 61 -2.75 -3.24 13.51
C GLU A 61 -3.54 -4.02 12.45
N ASN A 62 -3.68 -3.48 11.24
CA ASN A 62 -4.36 -4.15 10.13
C ASN A 62 -3.66 -5.44 9.70
N PHE A 63 -2.35 -5.54 9.91
CA PHE A 63 -1.57 -6.74 9.56
C PHE A 63 -1.42 -7.75 10.68
N ALA A 64 -1.85 -7.44 11.92
CA ALA A 64 -1.62 -8.30 13.08
C ALA A 64 -2.13 -9.74 12.90
N GLY A 65 -3.30 -9.94 12.32
CA GLY A 65 -3.85 -11.26 12.00
C GLY A 65 -3.01 -12.00 10.96
N HIS A 66 -2.59 -11.32 9.91
CA HIS A 66 -1.75 -11.90 8.85
C HIS A 66 -0.36 -12.28 9.35
N VAL A 67 0.22 -11.48 10.23
CA VAL A 67 1.52 -11.78 10.85
C VAL A 67 1.46 -13.06 11.70
N GLN A 68 0.32 -13.33 12.36
CA GLN A 68 0.11 -14.58 13.07
C GLN A 68 0.03 -15.78 12.13
N ASP A 69 -0.64 -15.64 10.98
CA ASP A 69 -0.80 -16.70 9.98
C ASP A 69 0.49 -16.93 9.17
N TYR A 70 1.29 -15.89 8.97
CA TYR A 70 2.55 -15.92 8.21
C TYR A 70 3.72 -15.39 9.05
N PRO A 71 4.16 -16.09 10.12
CA PRO A 71 5.15 -15.58 11.07
C PRO A 71 6.54 -15.39 10.46
N ASP A 72 6.86 -16.06 9.36
CA ASP A 72 8.15 -15.94 8.67
C ASP A 72 8.22 -14.77 7.69
N VAL A 73 7.09 -14.12 7.40
CA VAL A 73 7.05 -12.95 6.52
C VAL A 73 7.35 -11.69 7.32
N LYS A 74 8.47 -11.05 7.00
CA LYS A 74 8.81 -9.73 7.53
C LYS A 74 8.01 -8.67 6.78
N VAL A 75 7.22 -7.90 7.51
CA VAL A 75 6.47 -6.76 6.96
C VAL A 75 7.21 -5.48 7.25
N ARG A 76 7.48 -4.70 6.20
CA ARG A 76 8.03 -3.34 6.30
C ARG A 76 6.98 -2.33 5.85
N PRO A 77 6.33 -1.63 6.79
CA PRO A 77 5.40 -0.57 6.45
C PRO A 77 6.15 0.66 5.92
N VAL A 78 5.68 1.21 4.82
CA VAL A 78 6.19 2.45 4.22
C VAL A 78 5.04 3.40 4.02
N VAL A 79 5.05 4.52 4.72
CA VAL A 79 4.06 5.59 4.56
C VAL A 79 4.68 6.69 3.71
N VAL A 80 4.01 7.05 2.63
CA VAL A 80 4.44 8.09 1.70
C VAL A 80 3.38 9.17 1.58
N ALA A 81 3.82 10.42 1.45
CA ALA A 81 2.94 11.54 1.14
C ALA A 81 2.70 11.55 -0.36
N ASP A 82 1.44 11.42 -0.77
CA ASP A 82 1.03 11.58 -2.16
C ASP A 82 1.74 10.65 -3.19
N ARG A 83 1.33 10.72 -4.44
CA ARG A 83 1.91 10.00 -5.60
C ARG A 83 2.09 8.48 -5.40
N PRO A 84 1.04 7.73 -5.10
CA PRO A 84 1.15 6.29 -4.84
C PRO A 84 1.78 5.52 -6.01
N ALA A 85 1.42 5.83 -7.24
CA ALA A 85 1.98 5.17 -8.42
C ALA A 85 3.49 5.39 -8.57
N HIS A 86 3.97 6.60 -8.32
CA HIS A 86 5.40 6.93 -8.37
C HIS A 86 6.19 6.17 -7.30
N ASN A 87 5.72 6.17 -6.07
CA ASN A 87 6.37 5.48 -4.98
C ASN A 87 6.37 3.96 -5.18
N LEU A 88 5.27 3.38 -5.62
CA LEU A 88 5.18 1.97 -5.94
C LEU A 88 6.12 1.57 -7.08
N ARG A 89 6.21 2.40 -8.13
CA ARG A 89 7.16 2.16 -9.21
C ARG A 89 8.60 2.09 -8.70
N LYS A 90 8.99 3.00 -7.82
CA LYS A 90 10.33 3.00 -7.22
C LYS A 90 10.60 1.71 -6.44
N HIS A 91 9.65 1.26 -5.62
CA HIS A 91 9.78 0.00 -4.90
C HIS A 91 9.75 -1.22 -5.84
N ALA A 92 9.02 -1.14 -6.96
CA ALA A 92 8.92 -2.21 -7.95
C ALA A 92 10.25 -2.51 -8.67
N GLU A 93 11.19 -1.57 -8.72
CA GLU A 93 12.51 -1.78 -9.33
C GLU A 93 13.30 -2.92 -8.68
N THR A 94 13.10 -3.14 -7.40
CA THR A 94 13.77 -4.21 -6.62
C THR A 94 12.83 -5.30 -6.14
N ALA A 95 11.53 -5.17 -6.39
CA ALA A 95 10.53 -6.13 -5.96
C ALA A 95 10.45 -7.33 -6.90
N LYS A 96 10.19 -8.49 -6.34
CA LYS A 96 9.87 -9.71 -7.11
C LYS A 96 8.50 -9.67 -7.74
N ARG A 97 7.55 -9.04 -7.05
CA ARG A 97 6.17 -8.80 -7.50
C ARG A 97 5.59 -7.55 -6.86
N LEU A 98 4.64 -6.95 -7.54
CA LEU A 98 3.83 -5.87 -7.02
C LEU A 98 2.37 -6.32 -6.96
N VAL A 99 1.75 -6.20 -5.80
CA VAL A 99 0.34 -6.53 -5.58
C VAL A 99 -0.43 -5.27 -5.27
N VAL A 100 -1.49 -5.02 -6.00
CA VAL A 100 -2.37 -3.87 -5.79
C VAL A 100 -3.83 -4.29 -5.86
N GLY A 101 -4.69 -3.59 -5.13
CA GLY A 101 -6.13 -3.72 -5.30
C GLY A 101 -6.58 -3.08 -6.62
N ARG A 102 -7.67 -3.56 -7.15
CA ARG A 102 -8.28 -2.99 -8.37
C ARG A 102 -8.62 -1.51 -8.22
N ARG A 103 -9.08 -1.11 -7.05
CA ARG A 103 -9.48 0.27 -6.71
C ARG A 103 -8.87 0.68 -5.37
N GLY A 104 -8.70 1.99 -5.19
CA GLY A 104 -8.40 2.62 -3.93
C GLY A 104 -9.51 3.60 -3.52
N ARG A 105 -9.23 4.45 -2.56
CA ARG A 105 -10.13 5.52 -2.13
C ARG A 105 -10.55 6.39 -3.31
N GLY A 106 -11.85 6.70 -3.43
CA GLY A 106 -12.39 7.59 -4.45
C GLY A 106 -12.60 6.97 -5.83
N GLY A 107 -12.49 5.65 -5.96
CA GLY A 107 -12.83 4.96 -7.21
C GLY A 107 -14.31 5.10 -7.55
N PHE A 108 -14.62 5.66 -8.73
CA PHE A 108 -16.01 5.78 -9.19
C PHE A 108 -16.63 4.40 -9.48
N PRO A 109 -17.90 4.19 -9.14
CA PRO A 109 -18.65 3.01 -9.58
C PRO A 109 -18.62 2.91 -11.12
N GLY A 110 -18.21 1.76 -11.65
CA GLY A 110 -18.09 1.54 -13.10
C GLY A 110 -16.69 1.60 -13.69
N MET A 111 -15.68 2.14 -12.99
CA MET A 111 -14.29 2.03 -13.43
C MET A 111 -13.76 0.61 -13.23
N LEU A 112 -13.17 0.04 -14.28
CA LEU A 112 -12.54 -1.29 -14.21
C LEU A 112 -11.28 -1.28 -13.33
N LEU A 113 -10.47 -0.24 -13.43
CA LEU A 113 -9.23 -0.04 -12.66
C LEU A 113 -9.16 1.38 -12.10
N GLY A 114 -8.65 1.52 -10.88
CA GLY A 114 -8.29 2.81 -10.31
C GLY A 114 -7.10 3.46 -11.03
N SER A 115 -6.91 4.76 -10.82
CA SER A 115 -5.85 5.54 -11.46
C SER A 115 -4.45 4.98 -11.17
N THR A 116 -4.18 4.60 -9.94
CA THR A 116 -2.91 4.01 -9.51
C THR A 116 -2.64 2.68 -10.22
N SER A 117 -3.60 1.75 -10.16
CA SER A 117 -3.45 0.43 -10.78
C SER A 117 -3.29 0.54 -12.29
N ARG A 118 -4.04 1.43 -12.93
CA ARG A 118 -3.93 1.70 -14.37
C ARG A 118 -2.55 2.25 -14.74
N THR A 119 -2.03 3.22 -14.01
CA THR A 119 -0.69 3.78 -14.25
C THR A 119 0.38 2.70 -14.11
N LEU A 120 0.29 1.86 -13.09
CA LEU A 120 1.27 0.81 -12.83
C LEU A 120 1.30 -0.26 -13.92
N THR A 121 0.19 -0.57 -14.60
CA THR A 121 0.18 -1.54 -15.70
C THR A 121 1.12 -1.16 -16.85
N HIS A 122 1.41 0.14 -17.01
CA HIS A 122 2.29 0.64 -18.06
C HIS A 122 3.72 0.91 -17.61
N TRP A 123 3.98 0.98 -16.30
CA TRP A 123 5.19 1.63 -15.81
C TRP A 123 6.05 0.77 -14.87
N VAL A 124 5.61 -0.43 -14.48
CA VAL A 124 6.39 -1.28 -13.61
C VAL A 124 7.22 -2.30 -14.38
N SER A 125 8.40 -2.61 -13.85
CA SER A 125 9.35 -3.56 -14.44
C SER A 125 9.21 -4.98 -13.87
N CYS A 126 8.47 -5.16 -12.77
CA CYS A 126 8.19 -6.46 -12.17
C CYS A 126 6.77 -6.94 -12.51
N PRO A 127 6.48 -8.24 -12.32
CA PRO A 127 5.12 -8.75 -12.45
C PRO A 127 4.15 -8.01 -11.54
N LEU A 128 3.03 -7.55 -12.09
CA LEU A 128 1.97 -6.85 -11.40
C LEU A 128 0.74 -7.75 -11.26
N ILE A 129 0.26 -7.90 -10.04
CA ILE A 129 -0.98 -8.58 -9.73
C ILE A 129 -2.02 -7.55 -9.29
N VAL A 130 -3.13 -7.50 -10.01
CA VAL A 130 -4.27 -6.65 -9.66
C VAL A 130 -5.37 -7.53 -9.09
N VAL A 131 -5.72 -7.30 -7.82
CA VAL A 131 -6.71 -8.11 -7.10
C VAL A 131 -8.09 -7.44 -7.18
N HIS A 132 -9.09 -8.23 -7.49
CA HIS A 132 -10.48 -7.81 -7.60
C HIS A 132 -11.23 -7.94 -6.28
#